data_17014715356bdcbb84687fb575fc49fc
#
_entry.id   17014715356bdcbb84687fb575fc49fc
#
_cell.length_a   1.000
_cell.length_b   1.000
_cell.length_c   1.000
_cell.angle_alpha   90.00
_cell.angle_beta   90.00
_cell.angle_gamma   90.00
#
_symmetry.space_group_name_H-M   'P 1'
#
loop_
_entity.id
_entity.type
_entity.pdbx_description
1 polymer ?
#
loop_
_entity_poly.entity_id
_entity_poly.type
_entity_poly.pdbx_seq_one_letter_code
_entity_poly.pdbx_strand_id
1 'polypeptide(L)'
;MKSEILVQCEHLTKIFPGKKALDDVNLKIGRGKVVGLLGPNGSGKTTLIKILNGLLQPNFGSVMIDATPIGTYTKSQVSYLPDKNYFADWMTVKDIFDLFSDFYADFDRQKALHMCDSLGIGEGDRIKSMSKGTKEKVQLILVMSRNAQLYLLDEPIAGVDPAAR
;
A
#
# COMPACT_ATOMS: atom_id res chain seq x y z
N MET A 1 -4.79 -21.04 -15.26
CA MET A 1 -5.08 -19.72 -15.89
C MET A 1 -5.21 -18.70 -14.77
N LYS A 2 -4.56 -17.52 -14.87
CA LYS A 2 -4.80 -16.42 -13.90
C LYS A 2 -6.22 -15.89 -14.09
N SER A 3 -6.94 -15.62 -13.00
CA SER A 3 -8.27 -15.02 -13.05
C SER A 3 -8.22 -13.64 -13.72
N GLU A 4 -9.22 -13.28 -14.52
CA GLU A 4 -9.38 -11.91 -15.03
C GLU A 4 -9.67 -10.92 -13.89
N ILE A 5 -10.31 -11.39 -12.82
CA ILE A 5 -10.58 -10.61 -11.62
C ILE A 5 -9.40 -10.75 -10.66
N LEU A 6 -8.78 -9.61 -10.31
CA LEU A 6 -7.69 -9.56 -9.34
C LEU A 6 -8.19 -9.44 -7.90
N VAL A 7 -9.18 -8.58 -7.64
CA VAL A 7 -9.77 -8.36 -6.31
C VAL A 7 -11.26 -8.65 -6.38
N GLN A 8 -11.74 -9.44 -5.42
CA GLN A 8 -13.17 -9.74 -5.25
C GLN A 8 -13.55 -9.63 -3.78
N CYS A 9 -14.55 -8.80 -3.50
CA CYS A 9 -15.20 -8.68 -2.19
C CYS A 9 -16.67 -9.05 -2.36
N GLU A 10 -17.19 -9.87 -1.44
CA GLU A 10 -18.59 -10.30 -1.43
C GLU A 10 -19.18 -10.10 -0.03
N HIS A 11 -20.26 -9.33 0.04
CA HIS A 11 -21.00 -9.02 1.27
C HIS A 11 -20.10 -8.51 2.39
N LEU A 12 -19.05 -7.74 2.04
CA LEU A 12 -18.01 -7.35 2.97
C LEU A 12 -18.52 -6.33 3.97
N THR A 13 -18.53 -6.69 5.26
CA THR A 13 -18.98 -5.83 6.35
C THR A 13 -17.92 -5.74 7.43
N LYS A 14 -17.65 -4.50 7.88
CA LYS A 14 -16.75 -4.22 9.01
C LYS A 14 -17.41 -3.30 10.01
N ILE A 15 -17.48 -3.77 11.26
CA ILE A 15 -18.08 -3.07 12.39
C ILE A 15 -17.00 -2.79 13.44
N PHE A 16 -16.90 -1.54 13.86
CA PHE A 16 -16.16 -1.10 15.03
C PHE A 16 -17.14 -0.68 16.13
N PRO A 17 -16.72 -0.58 17.41
CA PRO A 17 -17.59 -0.07 18.46
C PRO A 17 -18.25 1.27 18.06
N GLY A 18 -19.56 1.29 18.00
CA GLY A 18 -20.36 2.48 17.63
C GLY A 18 -20.38 2.87 16.16
N LYS A 19 -19.72 2.11 15.25
CA LYS A 19 -19.68 2.48 13.83
C LYS A 19 -19.59 1.26 12.91
N LYS A 20 -20.46 1.20 11.91
CA LYS A 20 -20.32 0.31 10.76
C LYS A 20 -19.48 1.03 9.71
N ALA A 21 -18.24 0.59 9.51
CA ALA A 21 -17.28 1.23 8.58
C ALA A 21 -17.44 0.74 7.14
N LEU A 22 -17.82 -0.53 6.96
CA LEU A 22 -18.23 -1.12 5.68
C LEU A 22 -19.54 -1.86 5.90
N ASP A 23 -20.46 -1.73 4.96
CA ASP A 23 -21.80 -2.31 5.02
C ASP A 23 -22.13 -2.99 3.70
N ASP A 24 -22.12 -4.31 3.69
CA ASP A 24 -22.47 -5.16 2.53
C ASP A 24 -21.77 -4.76 1.21
N VAL A 25 -20.47 -4.46 1.28
CA VAL A 25 -19.70 -4.01 0.11
C VAL A 25 -19.43 -5.18 -0.82
N ASN A 26 -19.86 -5.01 -2.08
CA ASN A 26 -19.59 -5.93 -3.18
C ASN A 26 -18.71 -5.23 -4.22
N LEU A 27 -17.52 -5.79 -4.52
CA LEU A 27 -16.52 -5.16 -5.39
C LEU A 27 -15.79 -6.21 -6.21
N LYS A 28 -15.64 -5.94 -7.52
CA LYS A 28 -14.77 -6.73 -8.40
C LYS A 28 -13.85 -5.79 -9.17
N ILE A 29 -12.54 -6.04 -9.11
CA ILE A 29 -11.53 -5.27 -9.84
C ILE A 29 -10.74 -6.22 -10.72
N GLY A 30 -10.74 -5.94 -12.04
CA GLY A 30 -9.95 -6.69 -13.02
C GLY A 30 -8.47 -6.35 -12.95
N ARG A 31 -7.65 -7.20 -13.57
CA ARG A 31 -6.20 -6.96 -13.72
C ARG A 31 -5.90 -5.76 -14.61
N GLY A 32 -4.74 -5.13 -14.40
CA GLY A 32 -4.26 -4.02 -15.22
C GLY A 32 -5.11 -2.76 -15.13
N LYS A 33 -5.86 -2.58 -14.05
CA LYS A 33 -6.69 -1.39 -13.82
C LYS A 33 -6.08 -0.50 -12.75
N VAL A 34 -6.20 0.81 -12.96
CA VAL A 34 -6.00 1.82 -11.94
C VAL A 34 -7.37 2.26 -11.44
N VAL A 35 -7.63 2.12 -10.14
CA VAL A 35 -8.93 2.38 -9.52
C VAL A 35 -8.78 3.43 -8.43
N GLY A 36 -9.51 4.53 -8.55
CA GLY A 36 -9.61 5.56 -7.51
C GLY A 36 -10.75 5.24 -6.54
N LEU A 37 -10.42 5.16 -5.25
CA LEU A 37 -11.39 4.99 -4.18
C LEU A 37 -11.73 6.37 -3.59
N LEU A 38 -12.87 6.92 -3.99
CA LEU A 38 -13.29 8.27 -3.64
C LEU A 38 -14.38 8.25 -2.56
N GLY A 39 -14.39 9.29 -1.73
CA GLY A 39 -15.40 9.48 -0.68
C GLY A 39 -14.90 10.36 0.46
N PRO A 40 -15.80 10.86 1.33
CA PRO A 40 -15.44 11.72 2.46
C PRO A 40 -14.59 10.98 3.50
N ASN A 41 -13.97 11.75 4.41
CA ASN A 41 -13.24 11.16 5.52
C ASN A 41 -14.19 10.31 6.39
N GLY A 42 -13.74 9.14 6.79
CA GLY A 42 -14.53 8.20 7.58
C GLY A 42 -15.53 7.36 6.78
N SER A 43 -15.53 7.40 5.43
CA SER A 43 -16.38 6.55 4.58
C SER A 43 -15.91 5.10 4.44
N GLY A 44 -14.83 4.69 5.12
CA GLY A 44 -14.36 3.31 5.12
C GLY A 44 -13.24 2.98 4.12
N LYS A 45 -12.70 3.96 3.36
CA LYS A 45 -11.63 3.76 2.37
C LYS A 45 -10.41 3.04 2.96
N THR A 46 -9.80 3.62 3.98
CA THR A 46 -8.66 3.02 4.71
C THR A 46 -9.02 1.66 5.32
N THR A 47 -10.27 1.48 5.79
CA THR A 47 -10.73 0.20 6.32
C THR A 47 -10.73 -0.88 5.23
N LEU A 48 -11.27 -0.57 4.06
CA LEU A 48 -11.25 -1.49 2.91
C LEU A 48 -9.81 -1.84 2.50
N ILE A 49 -8.94 -0.82 2.34
CA ILE A 49 -7.53 -1.02 1.99
C ILE A 49 -6.82 -1.93 3.02
N LYS A 50 -7.04 -1.71 4.33
CA LYS A 50 -6.45 -2.54 5.38
C LYS A 50 -6.96 -3.99 5.37
N ILE A 51 -8.22 -4.21 5.01
CA ILE A 51 -8.76 -5.57 4.85
C ILE A 51 -8.12 -6.23 3.62
N LEU A 52 -8.02 -5.56 2.49
CA LEU A 52 -7.36 -6.08 1.29
C LEU A 52 -5.89 -6.43 1.54
N ASN A 53 -5.20 -5.65 2.37
CA ASN A 53 -3.83 -5.94 2.78
C ASN A 53 -3.72 -7.00 3.91
N GLY A 54 -4.84 -7.51 4.42
CA GLY A 54 -4.87 -8.49 5.50
C GLY A 54 -4.42 -7.96 6.87
N LEU A 55 -4.47 -6.64 7.07
CA LEU A 55 -4.21 -5.98 8.36
C LEU A 55 -5.44 -5.94 9.25
N LEU A 56 -6.64 -6.05 8.68
CA LEU A 56 -7.91 -6.13 9.38
C LEU A 56 -8.69 -7.32 8.87
N GLN A 57 -9.44 -7.96 9.80
CA GLN A 57 -10.41 -9.00 9.46
C GLN A 57 -11.81 -8.37 9.31
N PRO A 58 -12.59 -8.75 8.29
CA PRO A 58 -14.00 -8.38 8.22
C PRO A 58 -14.82 -9.08 9.32
N ASN A 59 -15.99 -8.52 9.62
CA ASN A 59 -16.95 -9.20 10.52
C ASN A 59 -17.81 -10.20 9.72
N PHE A 60 -18.14 -9.85 8.48
CA PHE A 60 -18.93 -10.72 7.58
C PHE A 60 -18.43 -10.55 6.15
N GLY A 61 -18.76 -11.51 5.31
CA GLY A 61 -18.40 -11.54 3.91
C GLY A 61 -17.02 -12.13 3.66
N SER A 62 -16.56 -12.06 2.41
CA SER A 62 -15.29 -12.63 1.97
C SER A 62 -14.50 -11.67 1.09
N VAL A 63 -13.18 -11.88 1.08
CA VAL A 63 -12.23 -11.16 0.22
C VAL A 63 -11.28 -12.17 -0.40
N MET A 64 -11.10 -12.05 -1.71
CA MET A 64 -10.14 -12.84 -2.48
C MET A 64 -9.23 -11.92 -3.31
N ILE A 65 -7.96 -12.30 -3.39
CA ILE A 65 -6.98 -11.73 -4.33
C ILE A 65 -6.50 -12.87 -5.21
N ASP A 66 -6.66 -12.70 -6.54
CA ASP A 66 -6.36 -13.74 -7.53
C ASP A 66 -7.02 -15.09 -7.20
N ALA A 67 -8.34 -15.05 -6.90
CA ALA A 67 -9.15 -16.20 -6.48
C ALA A 67 -8.63 -16.93 -5.20
N THR A 68 -7.74 -16.29 -4.43
CA THR A 68 -7.19 -16.84 -3.19
C THR A 68 -7.64 -16.01 -1.99
N PRO A 69 -8.15 -16.61 -0.91
CA PRO A 69 -8.49 -15.90 0.32
C PRO A 69 -7.27 -15.17 0.92
N ILE A 70 -7.54 -14.07 1.65
CA ILE A 70 -6.49 -13.31 2.31
C ILE A 70 -5.68 -14.20 3.27
N GLY A 71 -4.37 -14.24 3.07
CA GLY A 71 -3.43 -15.07 3.83
C GLY A 71 -1.97 -14.74 3.53
N THR A 72 -1.04 -15.58 3.96
CA THR A 72 0.40 -15.36 3.76
C THR A 72 0.76 -15.19 2.30
N TYR A 73 0.21 -16.04 1.43
CA TYR A 73 0.45 -15.96 -0.02
C TYR A 73 -0.04 -14.63 -0.61
N THR A 74 -1.28 -14.23 -0.32
CA THR A 74 -1.82 -12.98 -0.88
C THR A 74 -1.08 -11.76 -0.36
N LYS A 75 -0.58 -11.78 0.88
CA LYS A 75 0.26 -10.70 1.43
C LYS A 75 1.58 -10.52 0.67
N SER A 76 2.17 -11.60 0.17
CA SER A 76 3.37 -11.50 -0.66
C SER A 76 3.09 -10.89 -2.05
N GLN A 77 1.83 -10.93 -2.53
CA GLN A 77 1.40 -10.40 -3.81
C GLN A 77 0.92 -8.94 -3.74
N VAL A 78 0.85 -8.37 -2.54
CA VAL A 78 0.36 -7.01 -2.29
C VAL A 78 1.50 -6.09 -1.88
N SER A 79 1.58 -4.92 -2.51
CA SER A 79 2.43 -3.82 -2.07
C SER A 79 1.55 -2.70 -1.51
N TYR A 80 1.84 -2.25 -0.29
CA TYR A 80 0.98 -1.33 0.44
C TYR A 80 1.73 -0.08 0.88
N LEU A 81 1.18 1.08 0.53
CA LEU A 81 1.59 2.39 1.03
C LEU A 81 0.59 2.86 2.08
N PRO A 82 0.95 2.90 3.37
CA PRO A 82 0.08 3.45 4.42
C PRO A 82 0.06 4.99 4.40
N ASP A 83 -0.95 5.56 5.03
CA ASP A 83 -1.12 7.01 5.23
C ASP A 83 -0.04 7.66 6.11
N LYS A 84 0.67 6.86 6.91
CA LYS A 84 1.69 7.33 7.86
C LYS A 84 3.05 6.74 7.57
N ASN A 85 4.09 7.56 7.79
CA ASN A 85 5.46 7.09 7.78
C ASN A 85 5.71 6.14 8.97
N TYR A 86 6.32 5.00 8.70
CA TYR A 86 6.65 3.96 9.68
C TYR A 86 8.16 3.73 9.86
N PHE A 87 9.01 4.54 9.20
CA PHE A 87 10.45 4.41 9.34
C PHE A 87 10.94 5.02 10.64
N ALA A 88 11.89 4.35 11.27
CA ALA A 88 12.57 4.90 12.43
C ALA A 88 13.54 6.02 12.02
N ASP A 89 13.62 7.08 12.80
CA ASP A 89 14.43 8.27 12.50
C ASP A 89 15.93 7.96 12.37
N TRP A 90 16.44 6.92 13.04
CA TRP A 90 17.85 6.52 12.98
C TRP A 90 18.23 5.79 11.69
N MET A 91 17.28 5.26 10.94
CA MET A 91 17.53 4.51 9.70
C MET A 91 18.04 5.42 8.59
N THR A 92 18.89 4.84 7.74
CA THR A 92 19.24 5.39 6.41
C THR A 92 18.38 4.77 5.33
N VAL A 93 18.37 5.33 4.13
CA VAL A 93 17.72 4.74 2.96
C VAL A 93 18.26 3.34 2.68
N LYS A 94 19.58 3.15 2.83
CA LYS A 94 20.23 1.85 2.68
C LYS A 94 19.66 0.82 3.67
N ASP A 95 19.53 1.17 4.96
CA ASP A 95 19.00 0.25 5.98
C ASP A 95 17.57 -0.19 5.64
N ILE A 96 16.77 0.74 5.10
CA ILE A 96 15.40 0.45 4.68
C ILE A 96 15.38 -0.47 3.46
N PHE A 97 16.28 -0.27 2.48
CA PHE A 97 16.37 -1.12 1.30
C PHE A 97 16.85 -2.53 1.67
N ASP A 98 17.81 -2.64 2.59
CA ASP A 98 18.29 -3.92 3.12
C ASP A 98 17.12 -4.66 3.80
N LEU A 99 16.36 -3.98 4.66
CA LEU A 99 15.17 -4.52 5.31
C LEU A 99 14.12 -5.00 4.29
N PHE A 100 13.84 -4.20 3.25
CA PHE A 100 12.87 -4.60 2.22
C PHE A 100 13.34 -5.78 1.39
N SER A 101 14.65 -5.85 1.09
CA SER A 101 15.26 -7.00 0.40
C SER A 101 15.14 -8.29 1.19
N ASP A 102 15.25 -8.21 2.54
CA ASP A 102 15.13 -9.36 3.42
C ASP A 102 13.69 -9.86 3.54
N PHE A 103 12.70 -8.95 3.56
CA PHE A 103 11.29 -9.31 3.73
C PHE A 103 10.57 -9.65 2.42
N TYR A 104 11.01 -9.08 1.30
CA TYR A 104 10.30 -9.17 0.02
C TYR A 104 11.22 -9.65 -1.08
N ALA A 105 11.15 -10.92 -1.43
CA ALA A 105 11.93 -11.52 -2.51
C ALA A 105 11.70 -10.87 -3.89
N ASP A 106 10.58 -10.16 -4.06
CA ASP A 106 10.20 -9.43 -5.27
C ASP A 106 10.59 -7.93 -5.23
N PHE A 107 11.38 -7.50 -4.24
CA PHE A 107 11.87 -6.13 -4.17
C PHE A 107 13.02 -5.91 -5.15
N ASP A 108 12.83 -5.01 -6.09
CA ASP A 108 13.84 -4.59 -7.07
C ASP A 108 14.67 -3.42 -6.53
N ARG A 109 15.80 -3.74 -5.89
CA ARG A 109 16.72 -2.74 -5.32
C ARG A 109 17.29 -1.82 -6.39
N GLN A 110 17.57 -2.31 -7.60
CA GLN A 110 18.15 -1.49 -8.67
C GLN A 110 17.14 -0.44 -9.14
N LYS A 111 15.89 -0.83 -9.28
CA LYS A 111 14.79 0.10 -9.58
C LYS A 111 14.64 1.15 -8.49
N ALA A 112 14.71 0.75 -7.22
CA ALA A 112 14.62 1.67 -6.08
C ALA A 112 15.76 2.70 -6.09
N LEU A 113 17.00 2.25 -6.33
CA LEU A 113 18.18 3.12 -6.45
C LEU A 113 18.01 4.13 -7.59
N HIS A 114 17.62 3.67 -8.76
CA HIS A 114 17.40 4.55 -9.91
C HIS A 114 16.33 5.63 -9.64
N MET A 115 15.26 5.26 -8.94
CA MET A 115 14.23 6.23 -8.54
C MET A 115 14.76 7.23 -7.50
N CYS A 116 15.58 6.79 -6.54
CA CYS A 116 16.22 7.67 -5.57
C CYS A 116 17.16 8.68 -6.27
N ASP A 117 18.03 8.22 -7.17
CA ASP A 117 18.93 9.07 -7.93
C ASP A 117 18.18 10.15 -8.71
N SER A 118 17.05 9.78 -9.35
CA SER A 118 16.20 10.72 -10.09
C SER A 118 15.58 11.82 -9.22
N LEU A 119 15.48 11.58 -7.91
CA LEU A 119 14.90 12.50 -6.92
C LEU A 119 15.97 13.16 -6.04
N GLY A 120 17.26 12.90 -6.29
CA GLY A 120 18.36 13.44 -5.51
C GLY A 120 18.42 12.89 -4.08
N ILE A 121 18.02 11.64 -3.86
CA ILE A 121 18.01 10.96 -2.56
C ILE A 121 19.18 9.95 -2.54
N GLY A 122 20.11 10.12 -1.61
CA GLY A 122 21.25 9.23 -1.43
C GLY A 122 20.94 8.02 -0.54
N GLU A 123 21.60 6.87 -0.79
CA GLU A 123 21.46 5.70 0.10
C GLU A 123 21.91 5.98 1.56
N GLY A 124 22.89 6.88 1.73
CA GLY A 124 23.39 7.28 3.07
C GLY A 124 22.51 8.29 3.79
N ASP A 125 21.48 8.83 3.14
CA ASP A 125 20.63 9.86 3.75
C ASP A 125 19.81 9.27 4.91
N ARG A 126 19.84 9.98 6.04
CA ARG A 126 19.10 9.58 7.24
C ARG A 126 17.65 10.06 7.19
N ILE A 127 16.73 9.21 7.58
CA ILE A 127 15.29 9.54 7.65
C ILE A 127 15.04 10.75 8.54
N LYS A 128 15.76 10.89 9.66
CA LYS A 128 15.64 12.03 10.58
C LYS A 128 15.84 13.38 9.89
N SER A 129 16.79 13.47 8.96
CA SER A 129 17.13 14.71 8.26
C SER A 129 16.21 15.06 7.08
N MET A 130 15.34 14.14 6.68
CA MET A 130 14.45 14.33 5.53
C MET A 130 13.22 15.18 5.87
N SER A 131 12.79 15.99 4.89
CA SER A 131 11.48 16.64 4.94
C SER A 131 10.36 15.60 4.92
N LYS A 132 9.16 15.97 5.35
CA LYS A 132 7.97 15.09 5.26
C LYS A 132 7.77 14.59 3.83
N GLY A 133 7.82 15.47 2.84
CA GLY A 133 7.64 15.09 1.43
C GLY A 133 8.74 14.15 0.91
N THR A 134 9.99 14.30 1.37
CA THR A 134 11.08 13.38 1.02
C THR A 134 10.84 11.98 1.62
N LYS A 135 10.39 11.90 2.88
CA LYS A 135 10.01 10.63 3.53
C LYS A 135 8.87 9.92 2.76
N GLU A 136 7.85 10.67 2.32
CA GLU A 136 6.75 10.14 1.51
C GLU A 136 7.24 9.62 0.15
N LYS A 137 8.20 10.32 -0.49
CA LYS A 137 8.83 9.84 -1.73
C LYS A 137 9.58 8.52 -1.52
N VAL A 138 10.36 8.40 -0.43
CA VAL A 138 11.07 7.15 -0.10
C VAL A 138 10.06 6.00 0.10
N GLN A 139 8.96 6.23 0.82
CA GLN A 139 7.92 5.21 0.98
C GLN A 139 7.32 4.78 -0.37
N LEU A 140 7.03 5.75 -1.24
CA LEU A 140 6.49 5.45 -2.57
C LEU A 140 7.48 4.65 -3.42
N ILE A 141 8.79 5.02 -3.39
CA ILE A 141 9.85 4.27 -4.08
C ILE A 141 9.84 2.80 -3.64
N LEU A 142 9.80 2.53 -2.33
CA LEU A 142 9.79 1.16 -1.81
C LEU A 142 8.60 0.35 -2.32
N VAL A 143 7.41 0.94 -2.25
CA VAL A 143 6.17 0.29 -2.70
C VAL A 143 6.20 0.02 -4.20
N MET A 144 6.64 0.99 -5.00
CA MET A 144 6.70 0.90 -6.47
C MET A 144 7.86 0.04 -6.98
N SER A 145 8.86 -0.22 -6.14
CA SER A 145 10.00 -1.09 -6.48
C SER A 145 9.74 -2.57 -6.16
N ARG A 146 8.59 -2.92 -5.66
CA ARG A 146 8.12 -4.30 -5.59
C ARG A 146 7.53 -4.75 -6.93
N ASN A 147 7.62 -6.04 -7.22
CA ASN A 147 6.93 -6.66 -8.37
C ASN A 147 5.63 -7.32 -7.93
N ALA A 148 4.79 -6.54 -7.23
CA ALA A 148 3.51 -7.00 -6.69
C ALA A 148 2.43 -7.08 -7.77
N GLN A 149 1.40 -7.90 -7.54
CA GLN A 149 0.22 -7.98 -8.41
C GLN A 149 -0.84 -6.92 -8.09
N LEU A 150 -0.88 -6.46 -6.84
CA LEU A 150 -1.81 -5.45 -6.35
C LEU A 150 -1.04 -4.37 -5.57
N TYR A 151 -1.20 -3.12 -5.97
CA TYR A 151 -0.68 -1.96 -5.26
C TYR A 151 -1.84 -1.26 -4.55
N LEU A 152 -1.74 -1.09 -3.25
CA LEU A 152 -2.71 -0.40 -2.41
C LEU A 152 -2.06 0.88 -1.88
N LEU A 153 -2.60 2.03 -2.25
CA LEU A 153 -2.07 3.33 -1.85
C LEU A 153 -3.13 4.07 -1.02
N ASP A 154 -2.83 4.31 0.25
CA ASP A 154 -3.73 5.02 1.17
C ASP A 154 -3.26 6.47 1.29
N GLU A 155 -4.01 7.38 0.69
CA GLU A 155 -3.70 8.83 0.63
C GLU A 155 -2.28 9.17 0.12
N PRO A 156 -1.87 8.66 -1.05
CA PRO A 156 -0.47 8.74 -1.51
C PRO A 156 0.04 10.16 -1.78
N ILE A 157 -0.81 11.17 -1.74
CA ILE A 157 -0.49 12.57 -2.11
C ILE A 157 -0.92 13.55 -1.00
N ALA A 158 -1.12 13.10 0.24
CA ALA A 158 -1.54 13.97 1.35
C ALA A 158 -0.57 15.14 1.66
N GLY A 159 0.65 15.11 1.14
CA GLY A 159 1.67 16.13 1.33
C GLY A 159 2.05 16.94 0.08
N VAL A 160 1.42 16.74 -1.06
CA VAL A 160 1.71 17.55 -2.27
C VAL A 160 0.80 18.78 -2.28
N ASP A 161 1.42 19.94 -2.13
CA ASP A 161 0.74 21.24 -2.30
C ASP A 161 0.12 21.30 -3.71
N PRO A 162 -1.21 21.50 -3.84
CA PRO A 162 -1.87 21.64 -5.13
C PRO A 162 -1.33 22.81 -5.98
N ALA A 163 -0.64 23.76 -5.36
CA ALA A 163 -0.03 24.91 -6.02
C ALA A 163 1.34 24.61 -6.66
N ALA A 164 1.89 23.42 -6.48
CA ALA A 164 3.18 22.99 -7.07
C ALA A 164 2.98 22.27 -8.43
N ARG A 165 1.96 22.66 -9.20
CA ARG A 165 1.72 22.19 -10.57
C ARG A 165 2.29 23.15 -11.59
#